data_f179b9716256485a3577ab5ff99735f2
#
_entry.id   f179b9716256485a3577ab5ff99735f2
#
_cell.length_a   1.000
_cell.length_b   1.000
_cell.length_c   1.000
_cell.angle_alpha   90.00
_cell.angle_beta   90.00
_cell.angle_gamma   90.00
#
_symmetry.space_group_name_H-M   'P 1'
#
loop_
_entity.id
_entity.type
_entity.pdbx_description
1 polymer ?
#
loop_
_entity_poly.entity_id
_entity_poly.type
_entity_poly.pdbx_seq_one_letter_code
_entity_poly.pdbx_strand_id
1 'polypeptide(L)'
;MQFGTSPLAHMGLWVTDLAQAKRFYVDTLGFGLLRRMQGAVFIDAQGTLIALTGPAEQTDAADRFDPFRVRLDHLALAIVDAGELAGLRDQLDAAEVPNHGVEQEPGTGATYITFYDPDGIARE
;
A
#
# COMPACT_ATOMS: atom_id res chain seq x y z
N MET A 1 23.80 0.18 -21.45
CA MET A 1 22.77 1.14 -21.89
C MET A 1 22.31 1.96 -20.70
N GLN A 2 22.17 3.25 -20.87
CA GLN A 2 21.57 4.12 -19.85
C GLN A 2 20.39 4.85 -20.45
N PHE A 3 19.34 4.97 -19.68
CA PHE A 3 18.16 5.78 -20.01
C PHE A 3 17.72 6.54 -18.78
N GLY A 4 17.14 7.72 -18.99
CA GLY A 4 16.64 8.54 -17.90
C GLY A 4 15.41 7.89 -17.28
N THR A 5 15.37 7.88 -15.95
CA THR A 5 14.19 7.44 -15.20
C THR A 5 13.69 8.58 -14.34
N SER A 6 12.43 8.54 -14.03
CA SER A 6 11.77 9.45 -13.10
C SER A 6 11.11 8.63 -11.99
N PRO A 7 10.43 9.27 -11.05
CA PRO A 7 9.71 8.52 -10.02
C PRO A 7 8.75 7.48 -10.61
N LEU A 8 8.37 6.52 -9.79
CA LEU A 8 7.51 5.42 -10.19
C LEU A 8 6.20 5.94 -10.78
N ALA A 9 5.86 5.51 -12.02
CA ALA A 9 4.66 5.96 -12.70
C ALA A 9 3.40 5.32 -12.12
N HIS A 10 3.43 3.99 -11.99
CA HIS A 10 2.30 3.26 -11.41
C HIS A 10 2.76 1.89 -10.95
N MET A 11 1.91 1.23 -10.17
CA MET A 11 2.09 -0.16 -9.78
C MET A 11 0.74 -0.87 -9.81
N GLY A 12 0.79 -2.16 -10.06
CA GLY A 12 -0.38 -3.01 -10.01
C GLY A 12 -0.29 -4.00 -8.87
N LEU A 13 -1.40 -4.22 -8.20
CA LEU A 13 -1.52 -5.20 -7.13
C LEU A 13 -2.67 -6.13 -7.44
N TRP A 14 -2.41 -7.43 -7.40
CA TRP A 14 -3.47 -8.42 -7.35
C TRP A 14 -3.99 -8.53 -5.92
N VAL A 15 -5.32 -8.47 -5.77
CA VAL A 15 -5.96 -8.55 -4.46
C VAL A 15 -6.97 -9.68 -4.43
N THR A 16 -7.23 -10.22 -3.25
CA THR A 16 -8.21 -11.31 -3.08
C THR A 16 -9.65 -10.79 -3.05
N ASP A 17 -9.86 -9.56 -2.59
CA ASP A 17 -11.17 -8.93 -2.48
C ASP A 17 -11.06 -7.46 -2.87
N LEU A 18 -11.54 -7.12 -4.07
CA LEU A 18 -11.38 -5.78 -4.61
C LEU A 18 -12.14 -4.73 -3.80
N ALA A 19 -13.34 -5.05 -3.33
CA ALA A 19 -14.13 -4.12 -2.52
C ALA A 19 -13.44 -3.83 -1.18
N GLN A 20 -12.88 -4.84 -0.54
CA GLN A 20 -12.13 -4.69 0.70
C GLN A 20 -10.86 -3.87 0.49
N ALA A 21 -10.11 -4.16 -0.57
CA ALA A 21 -8.89 -3.42 -0.90
C ALA A 21 -9.21 -1.95 -1.20
N LYS A 22 -10.27 -1.67 -1.95
CA LYS A 22 -10.70 -0.31 -2.23
C LYS A 22 -11.05 0.43 -0.94
N ARG A 23 -11.80 -0.18 -0.03
CA ARG A 23 -12.13 0.44 1.26
C ARG A 23 -10.86 0.78 2.05
N PHE A 24 -9.88 -0.12 2.05
CA PHE A 24 -8.62 0.11 2.75
C PHE A 24 -7.87 1.31 2.17
N TYR A 25 -7.60 1.31 0.87
CA TYR A 25 -6.77 2.35 0.26
C TYR A 25 -7.49 3.69 0.15
N VAL A 26 -8.78 3.70 -0.12
CA VAL A 26 -9.54 4.95 -0.31
C VAL A 26 -10.12 5.45 1.01
N ASP A 27 -10.84 4.60 1.73
CA ASP A 27 -11.57 5.06 2.92
C ASP A 27 -10.67 5.13 4.14
N THR A 28 -9.81 4.14 4.36
CA THR A 28 -8.92 4.12 5.53
C THR A 28 -7.68 4.98 5.33
N LEU A 29 -6.96 4.83 4.20
CA LEU A 29 -5.76 5.61 3.94
C LEU A 29 -6.04 6.99 3.34
N GLY A 30 -7.22 7.20 2.79
CA GLY A 30 -7.60 8.50 2.24
C GLY A 30 -7.04 8.80 0.86
N PHE A 31 -6.61 7.79 0.11
CA PHE A 31 -6.14 8.00 -1.26
C PHE A 31 -7.30 8.34 -2.20
N GLY A 32 -7.02 9.08 -3.26
CA GLY A 32 -8.03 9.48 -4.22
C GLY A 32 -8.48 8.36 -5.13
N LEU A 33 -9.79 8.18 -5.28
CA LEU A 33 -10.34 7.24 -6.25
C LEU A 33 -10.36 7.90 -7.62
N LEU A 34 -9.63 7.35 -8.59
CA LEU A 34 -9.58 7.88 -9.96
C LEU A 34 -10.64 7.26 -10.86
N ARG A 35 -10.77 5.93 -10.81
CA ARG A 35 -11.67 5.22 -11.73
C ARG A 35 -11.98 3.84 -11.19
N ARG A 36 -13.21 3.39 -11.43
CA ARG A 36 -13.63 2.01 -11.20
C ARG A 36 -13.99 1.36 -12.52
N MET A 37 -13.58 0.10 -12.66
CA MET A 37 -13.89 -0.74 -13.81
C MET A 37 -14.29 -2.12 -13.28
N GLN A 38 -14.87 -2.96 -14.14
CA GLN A 38 -15.09 -4.34 -13.77
C GLN A 38 -13.74 -5.03 -13.53
N GLY A 39 -13.52 -5.49 -12.29
CA GLY A 39 -12.31 -6.21 -11.91
C GLY A 39 -11.10 -5.33 -11.59
N ALA A 40 -11.23 -3.99 -11.57
CA ALA A 40 -10.11 -3.12 -11.25
C ALA A 40 -10.56 -1.79 -10.65
N VAL A 41 -9.72 -1.24 -9.78
CA VAL A 41 -9.88 0.10 -9.21
C VAL A 41 -8.57 0.84 -9.35
N PHE A 42 -8.61 2.06 -9.85
CA PHE A 42 -7.43 2.92 -9.99
C PHE A 42 -7.45 4.01 -8.94
N ILE A 43 -6.33 4.16 -8.25
CA ILE A 43 -6.19 5.03 -7.07
C ILE A 43 -5.01 5.96 -7.27
N ASP A 44 -5.15 7.21 -6.85
CA ASP A 44 -4.06 8.16 -6.79
C ASP A 44 -3.52 8.26 -5.36
N ALA A 45 -2.31 7.77 -5.17
CA ALA A 45 -1.56 7.93 -3.93
C ALA A 45 -0.66 9.18 -4.06
N GLN A 46 -1.28 10.32 -4.35
CA GLN A 46 -0.62 11.63 -4.44
C GLN A 46 0.57 11.64 -5.42
N GLY A 47 0.32 11.21 -6.64
CA GLY A 47 1.30 11.20 -7.71
C GLY A 47 1.74 9.81 -8.15
N THR A 48 1.48 8.79 -7.36
CA THR A 48 1.71 7.40 -7.77
C THR A 48 0.36 6.73 -8.02
N LEU A 49 0.17 6.23 -9.22
CA LEU A 49 -1.03 5.48 -9.57
C LEU A 49 -0.92 4.05 -9.03
N ILE A 50 -1.91 3.62 -8.29
CA ILE A 50 -2.03 2.24 -7.84
C ILE A 50 -3.23 1.61 -8.53
N ALA A 51 -3.01 0.52 -9.27
CA ALA A 51 -4.06 -0.26 -9.88
C ALA A 51 -4.32 -1.50 -9.01
N LEU A 52 -5.49 -1.58 -8.42
CA LEU A 52 -5.94 -2.76 -7.68
C LEU A 52 -6.74 -3.61 -8.64
N THR A 53 -6.35 -4.86 -8.78
CA THR A 53 -6.99 -5.78 -9.74
C THR A 53 -7.29 -7.11 -9.04
N GLY A 54 -8.45 -7.68 -9.36
CA GLY A 54 -8.73 -9.02 -8.89
C GLY A 54 -10.14 -9.25 -8.39
N PRO A 55 -10.33 -10.42 -7.80
CA PRO A 55 -9.35 -11.51 -7.79
C PRO A 55 -9.16 -12.11 -9.20
N ALA A 56 -7.96 -12.68 -9.44
CA ALA A 56 -7.76 -13.49 -10.64
C ALA A 56 -8.56 -14.79 -10.50
N GLU A 57 -8.92 -15.38 -11.64
CA GLU A 57 -9.73 -16.62 -11.63
C GLU A 57 -9.05 -17.75 -10.85
N GLN A 58 -7.70 -17.80 -10.89
CA GLN A 58 -6.93 -18.82 -10.19
C GLN A 58 -6.57 -18.44 -8.75
N THR A 59 -6.98 -17.28 -8.28
CA THR A 59 -6.60 -16.82 -6.93
C THR A 59 -7.45 -17.52 -5.88
N ASP A 60 -6.79 -18.17 -4.93
CA ASP A 60 -7.46 -18.69 -3.73
C ASP A 60 -7.85 -17.51 -2.84
N ALA A 61 -9.11 -17.49 -2.40
CA ALA A 61 -9.61 -16.43 -1.51
C ALA A 61 -8.85 -16.35 -0.18
N ALA A 62 -8.20 -17.45 0.22
CA ALA A 62 -7.38 -17.50 1.42
C ALA A 62 -5.92 -17.12 1.17
N ASP A 63 -5.55 -16.81 -0.08
CA ASP A 63 -4.19 -16.41 -0.42
C ASP A 63 -3.80 -15.13 0.31
N ARG A 64 -2.55 -15.10 0.77
CA ARG A 64 -1.99 -13.94 1.46
C ARG A 64 -0.54 -13.75 1.03
N PHE A 65 -0.06 -12.54 1.22
CA PHE A 65 1.33 -12.23 0.96
C PHE A 65 2.22 -13.09 1.87
N ASP A 66 3.28 -13.64 1.26
CA ASP A 66 4.27 -14.44 1.98
C ASP A 66 5.65 -13.80 1.75
N PRO A 67 6.23 -13.16 2.78
CA PRO A 67 7.48 -12.40 2.64
C PRO A 67 8.70 -13.28 2.36
N PHE A 68 8.60 -14.60 2.52
CA PHE A 68 9.72 -15.51 2.32
C PHE A 68 9.85 -16.00 0.89
N ARG A 69 8.94 -15.62 0.00
CA ARG A 69 9.03 -15.96 -1.42
C ARG A 69 9.78 -14.88 -2.18
N VAL A 70 10.41 -15.23 -3.30
CA VAL A 70 11.10 -14.26 -4.17
C VAL A 70 10.05 -13.40 -4.89
N ARG A 71 9.85 -12.19 -4.38
CA ARG A 71 8.90 -11.20 -4.91
C ARG A 71 9.11 -9.86 -4.19
N LEU A 72 8.20 -8.92 -4.43
CA LEU A 72 8.21 -7.66 -3.70
C LEU A 72 8.08 -7.92 -2.19
N ASP A 73 8.94 -7.29 -1.39
CA ASP A 73 8.87 -7.40 0.06
C ASP A 73 7.87 -6.39 0.62
N HIS A 74 8.06 -5.12 0.30
CA HIS A 74 7.18 -4.04 0.75
C HIS A 74 7.21 -2.89 -0.23
N LEU A 75 6.31 -1.94 -0.04
CA LEU A 75 6.28 -0.70 -0.78
C LEU A 75 6.28 0.45 0.19
N ALA A 76 7.19 1.40 0.01
CA ALA A 76 7.26 2.62 0.80
C ALA A 76 6.81 3.82 -0.02
N LEU A 77 5.95 4.65 0.56
CA LEU A 77 5.53 5.92 -0.01
C LEU A 77 6.14 7.04 0.81
N ALA A 78 6.70 8.03 0.12
CA ALA A 78 7.25 9.20 0.79
C ALA A 78 6.12 10.10 1.29
N ILE A 79 6.31 10.66 2.48
CA ILE A 79 5.40 11.65 3.04
C ILE A 79 6.10 13.02 3.07
N VAL A 80 5.31 14.07 3.07
CA VAL A 80 5.82 15.44 3.05
C VAL A 80 6.31 15.86 4.43
N ASP A 81 5.60 15.46 5.49
CA ASP A 81 5.90 15.86 6.87
C ASP A 81 5.90 14.65 7.80
N ALA A 82 7.08 14.33 8.35
CA ALA A 82 7.23 13.23 9.30
C ALA A 82 6.36 13.40 10.56
N GLY A 83 5.98 14.63 10.91
CA GLY A 83 5.08 14.89 12.02
C GLY A 83 3.68 14.30 11.84
N GLU A 84 3.29 13.97 10.61
CA GLU A 84 1.99 13.36 10.34
C GLU A 84 1.93 11.86 10.69
N LEU A 85 3.08 11.22 10.90
CA LEU A 85 3.13 9.78 11.18
C LEU A 85 2.41 9.38 12.46
N ALA A 86 2.47 10.21 13.50
CA ALA A 86 1.74 9.93 14.75
C ALA A 86 0.23 9.89 14.53
N GLY A 87 -0.29 10.83 13.74
CA GLY A 87 -1.70 10.85 13.38
C GLY A 87 -2.09 9.67 12.51
N LEU A 88 -1.22 9.28 11.58
CA LEU A 88 -1.44 8.10 10.75
C LEU A 88 -1.50 6.84 11.61
N ARG A 89 -0.59 6.69 12.58
CA ARG A 89 -0.63 5.56 13.51
C ARG A 89 -1.96 5.50 14.23
N ASP A 90 -2.45 6.63 14.72
CA ASP A 90 -3.73 6.67 15.43
C ASP A 90 -4.90 6.26 14.52
N GLN A 91 -4.87 6.70 13.27
CA GLN A 91 -5.88 6.27 12.28
C GLN A 91 -5.81 4.77 11.99
N LEU A 92 -4.61 4.23 11.84
CA LEU A 92 -4.42 2.80 11.59
C LEU A 92 -4.91 1.97 12.77
N ASP A 93 -4.58 2.39 13.99
CA ASP A 93 -5.05 1.72 15.21
C ASP A 93 -6.57 1.77 15.33
N ALA A 94 -7.17 2.92 15.07
CA ALA A 94 -8.64 3.07 15.12
C ALA A 94 -9.34 2.20 14.06
N ALA A 95 -8.71 1.97 12.93
CA ALA A 95 -9.22 1.10 11.87
C ALA A 95 -8.81 -0.37 12.05
N GLU A 96 -8.14 -0.69 13.16
CA GLU A 96 -7.65 -2.04 13.45
C GLU A 96 -6.70 -2.59 12.38
N VAL A 97 -5.89 -1.70 11.77
CA VAL A 97 -4.89 -2.08 10.79
C VAL A 97 -3.60 -2.46 11.50
N PRO A 98 -3.09 -3.68 11.31
CA PRO A 98 -1.82 -4.08 11.92
C PRO A 98 -0.68 -3.14 11.50
N ASN A 99 0.08 -2.66 12.48
CA ASN A 99 1.22 -1.78 12.23
C ASN A 99 2.25 -1.93 13.34
N HIS A 100 3.47 -1.44 13.08
CA HIS A 100 4.57 -1.53 14.04
C HIS A 100 4.78 -0.25 14.84
N GLY A 101 3.91 0.75 14.66
CA GLY A 101 4.12 2.07 15.24
C GLY A 101 5.16 2.88 14.48
N VAL A 102 5.44 4.09 14.96
CA VAL A 102 6.44 4.97 14.37
C VAL A 102 7.83 4.51 14.76
N GLU A 103 8.69 4.30 13.78
CA GLU A 103 10.05 3.81 13.96
C GLU A 103 11.05 4.73 13.28
N GLN A 104 12.31 4.63 13.69
CA GLN A 104 13.41 5.35 13.05
C GLN A 104 14.45 4.34 12.56
N GLU A 105 14.83 4.46 11.29
CA GLU A 105 15.82 3.58 10.68
C GLU A 105 17.20 3.97 11.22
N PRO A 106 17.96 3.04 11.83
CA PRO A 106 19.23 3.36 12.50
C PRO A 106 20.33 3.88 11.56
N GLY A 107 20.33 3.40 10.31
CA GLY A 107 21.39 3.76 9.36
C GLY A 107 21.22 5.15 8.77
N THR A 108 20.00 5.55 8.45
CA THR A 108 19.69 6.82 7.77
C THR A 108 19.03 7.84 8.67
N GLY A 109 18.47 7.43 9.81
CA GLY A 109 17.66 8.29 10.66
C GLY A 109 16.25 8.57 10.11
N ALA A 110 15.87 7.94 9.01
CA ALA A 110 14.55 8.12 8.42
C ALA A 110 13.46 7.65 9.38
N THR A 111 12.40 8.43 9.51
CA THR A 111 11.23 8.07 10.33
C THR A 111 10.18 7.46 9.43
N TYR A 112 9.62 6.33 9.85
CA TYR A 112 8.65 5.59 9.05
C TYR A 112 7.66 4.83 9.93
N ILE A 113 6.62 4.32 9.30
CA ILE A 113 5.67 3.40 9.92
C ILE A 113 5.40 2.26 8.95
N THR A 114 5.48 1.03 9.44
CA THR A 114 5.13 -0.16 8.65
C THR A 114 3.75 -0.64 9.04
N PHE A 115 2.90 -0.87 8.06
CA PHE A 115 1.56 -1.41 8.25
C PHE A 115 1.23 -2.38 7.12
N TYR A 116 0.14 -3.12 7.28
CA TYR A 116 -0.20 -4.21 6.36
C TYR A 116 -1.57 -3.97 5.75
N ASP A 117 -1.67 -4.16 4.44
CA ASP A 117 -2.95 -4.10 3.76
C ASP A 117 -3.78 -5.38 4.02
N PRO A 118 -5.04 -5.46 3.56
CA PRO A 118 -5.88 -6.63 3.83
C PRO A 118 -5.32 -7.96 3.33
N ASP A 119 -4.45 -7.94 2.32
CA ASP A 119 -3.79 -9.14 1.79
C ASP A 119 -2.45 -9.43 2.49
N GLY A 120 -2.07 -8.62 3.47
CA GLY A 120 -0.86 -8.81 4.25
C GLY A 120 0.40 -8.21 3.61
N ILE A 121 0.26 -7.41 2.55
CA ILE A 121 1.40 -6.74 1.90
C ILE A 121 1.84 -5.57 2.76
N ALA A 122 3.14 -5.53 3.08
CA ALA A 122 3.70 -4.46 3.90
C ALA A 122 3.73 -3.13 3.16
N ARG A 123 3.41 -2.06 3.87
CA ARG A 123 3.48 -0.67 3.40
C ARG A 123 4.33 0.14 4.38
N GLU A 124 5.02 1.10 3.82
CA GLU A 124 5.76 2.09 4.60
C GLU A 124 5.52 3.48 4.06
#